data_0af1098e254c23b6ff3196c7dae48f9c
#
_entry.id   0af1098e254c23b6ff3196c7dae48f9c
#
_cell.length_a   1.000
_cell.length_b   1.000
_cell.length_c   1.000
_cell.angle_alpha   90.00
_cell.angle_beta   90.00
_cell.angle_gamma   90.00
#
_symmetry.space_group_name_H-M   'P 1'
#
loop_
_entity.id
_entity.type
_entity.pdbx_description
1 polymer ?
#
loop_
_entity_poly.entity_id
_entity_poly.type
_entity_poly.pdbx_seq_one_letter_code
_entity_poly.pdbx_strand_id
1 'polypeptide(L)'
;MTTKANCSSAKGKAAQNSKASGEQQGDMKWWQLSLVGVGCTIGTGYFLGSTIGIKTTGPSIVFSFVLAALGTYIVYNLLAKMTAADPQEGSFCYYANKAFGRWAGFSCGWNYWSSNILIMGSQLTALSLLSQFWFPKVPLWLFASGFAIVSIVVVLLGTKGFDRVENILALIKTAAIVMFIIIAICAVFGWFGLDGGKPPSFPNKFNELFPKGLKGFWTSLIYAFYVFGGIEVIGLMAMQLKKKEDAPKAGTIMLLVLTIIYVVSLGLAVTMISLGAFSEKESPFVSALDSYHLAFFPHVFNGAIIIAGFSTMTASLFGVTNLLVTLSDDGNAPALFMQKIKKFKDLPLPSLGLGALGLLGSIITALLLPGKIYEYITTSAGILLLYNWAFIILSSFKILENKIWSKITAVFGLLLILAAVSGTLLEKEIRPGFFISLLFIVIIGLAAVFMKFKVWNKNKAMAAKASKSGLD
;
A
#
# COMPACT_ATOMS: atom_id res chain seq x y z
N MET A 1 4.88 -19.78 62.10
CA MET A 1 6.12 -19.86 61.30
C MET A 1 5.76 -20.44 59.93
N THR A 2 6.35 -19.88 58.83
CA THR A 2 6.23 -20.30 57.42
C THR A 2 5.01 -19.84 56.65
N THR A 3 5.01 -18.57 56.23
CA THR A 3 4.27 -18.13 55.00
C THR A 3 4.85 -16.79 54.48
N LYS A 4 6.19 -16.68 54.30
CA LYS A 4 6.83 -15.49 53.71
C LYS A 4 7.79 -15.79 52.56
N ALA A 5 7.83 -17.02 52.03
CA ALA A 5 8.83 -17.43 51.06
C ALA A 5 8.38 -17.47 49.57
N ASN A 6 7.07 -17.27 49.27
CA ASN A 6 6.55 -17.47 47.90
C ASN A 6 6.30 -16.17 47.10
N CYS A 7 6.44 -14.99 47.69
CA CYS A 7 6.20 -13.74 46.97
C CYS A 7 7.43 -13.14 46.24
N SER A 8 8.64 -13.58 46.67
CA SER A 8 9.93 -13.15 46.08
C SER A 8 10.26 -13.87 44.76
N SER A 9 9.78 -15.12 44.61
CA SER A 9 10.05 -15.95 43.43
C SER A 9 9.20 -15.53 42.18
N ALA A 10 8.01 -14.98 42.40
CA ALA A 10 7.13 -14.53 41.30
C ALA A 10 7.62 -13.19 40.69
N LYS A 11 8.14 -12.27 41.51
CA LYS A 11 8.74 -11.00 41.01
C LYS A 11 10.05 -11.23 40.30
N GLY A 12 10.85 -12.22 40.70
CA GLY A 12 12.08 -12.61 40.02
C GLY A 12 11.84 -13.28 38.66
N LYS A 13 10.79 -14.07 38.53
CA LYS A 13 10.42 -14.71 37.26
C LYS A 13 9.74 -13.73 36.28
N ALA A 14 8.96 -12.76 36.74
CA ALA A 14 8.42 -11.69 35.89
C ALA A 14 9.52 -10.75 35.37
N ALA A 15 10.51 -10.40 36.21
CA ALA A 15 11.65 -9.59 35.81
C ALA A 15 12.68 -10.35 34.93
N GLN A 16 12.76 -11.68 35.06
CA GLN A 16 13.56 -12.53 34.17
C GLN A 16 12.85 -12.82 32.85
N ASN A 17 11.52 -12.94 32.82
CA ASN A 17 10.77 -13.07 31.56
C ASN A 17 10.73 -11.75 30.78
N SER A 18 10.80 -10.58 31.41
CA SER A 18 10.97 -9.31 30.70
C SER A 18 12.40 -9.07 30.15
N LYS A 19 13.40 -9.80 30.68
CA LYS A 19 14.78 -9.80 30.14
C LYS A 19 15.04 -10.97 29.18
N ALA A 20 14.13 -11.95 29.08
CA ALA A 20 14.25 -13.09 28.17
C ALA A 20 13.48 -12.90 26.84
N SER A 21 12.75 -11.80 26.65
CA SER A 21 12.46 -11.23 25.34
C SER A 21 13.74 -10.55 24.84
N GLY A 22 14.80 -11.36 24.64
CA GLY A 22 15.98 -10.92 23.90
C GLY A 22 15.48 -10.31 22.61
N GLU A 23 15.83 -9.04 22.37
CA GLU A 23 15.68 -8.37 21.08
C GLU A 23 16.10 -9.38 20.01
N GLN A 24 15.16 -9.94 19.29
CA GLN A 24 15.47 -10.69 18.08
C GLN A 24 16.08 -9.67 17.15
N GLN A 25 17.40 -9.59 17.17
CA GLN A 25 18.18 -8.75 16.27
C GLN A 25 17.87 -9.27 14.88
N GLY A 26 17.18 -8.47 14.08
CA GLY A 26 16.85 -8.86 12.71
C GLY A 26 18.15 -9.08 11.91
N ASP A 27 18.13 -9.99 10.96
CA ASP A 27 19.27 -10.32 10.11
C ASP A 27 19.29 -9.57 8.79
N MET A 28 18.23 -8.79 8.49
CA MET A 28 18.03 -8.13 7.21
C MET A 28 18.96 -6.91 7.06
N LYS A 29 19.65 -6.83 5.93
CA LYS A 29 20.46 -5.65 5.57
C LYS A 29 19.56 -4.58 4.94
N TRP A 30 19.94 -3.30 5.02
CA TRP A 30 19.18 -2.18 4.49
C TRP A 30 18.83 -2.30 3.00
N TRP A 31 19.74 -2.80 2.16
CA TRP A 31 19.49 -2.99 0.73
C TRP A 31 18.48 -4.12 0.44
N GLN A 32 18.43 -5.15 1.28
CA GLN A 32 17.42 -6.21 1.17
C GLN A 32 16.03 -5.65 1.48
N LEU A 33 15.92 -4.82 2.53
CA LEU A 33 14.66 -4.14 2.84
C LEU A 33 14.24 -3.18 1.71
N SER A 34 15.19 -2.46 1.09
CA SER A 34 14.90 -1.61 -0.09
C SER A 34 14.33 -2.44 -1.24
N LEU A 35 14.93 -3.58 -1.56
CA LEU A 35 14.46 -4.47 -2.65
C LEU A 35 13.07 -5.05 -2.36
N VAL A 36 12.85 -5.51 -1.13
CA VAL A 36 11.53 -5.99 -0.69
C VAL A 36 10.50 -4.87 -0.83
N GLY A 37 10.84 -3.65 -0.39
CA GLY A 37 9.97 -2.49 -0.52
C GLY A 37 9.63 -2.14 -1.97
N VAL A 38 10.60 -2.15 -2.89
CA VAL A 38 10.34 -2.01 -4.34
C VAL A 38 9.36 -3.09 -4.80
N GLY A 39 9.61 -4.34 -4.40
CA GLY A 39 8.74 -5.46 -4.70
C GLY A 39 7.32 -5.27 -4.18
N CYS A 40 7.11 -4.87 -2.94
CA CYS A 40 5.78 -4.66 -2.34
C CYS A 40 5.01 -3.48 -2.95
N THR A 41 5.71 -2.46 -3.48
CA THR A 41 5.08 -1.24 -4.00
C THR A 41 4.64 -1.39 -5.45
N ILE A 42 5.41 -2.09 -6.30
CA ILE A 42 5.08 -2.28 -7.72
C ILE A 42 3.93 -3.29 -7.86
N GLY A 43 2.75 -2.79 -8.21
CA GLY A 43 1.54 -3.59 -8.39
C GLY A 43 0.69 -3.10 -9.57
N THR A 44 -0.56 -3.58 -9.67
CA THR A 44 -1.47 -3.19 -10.75
C THR A 44 -1.80 -1.71 -10.78
N GLY A 45 -1.67 -1.01 -9.64
CA GLY A 45 -1.82 0.45 -9.57
C GLY A 45 -0.85 1.17 -10.50
N TYR A 46 0.40 0.71 -10.57
CA TYR A 46 1.37 1.25 -11.50
C TYR A 46 1.05 0.88 -12.96
N PHE A 47 0.66 -0.35 -13.22
CA PHE A 47 0.46 -0.84 -14.59
C PHE A 47 -0.87 -0.42 -15.23
N LEU A 48 -1.95 -0.32 -14.47
CA LEU A 48 -3.28 0.08 -14.97
C LEU A 48 -3.73 1.46 -14.46
N GLY A 49 -3.47 1.76 -13.20
CA GLY A 49 -3.78 3.07 -12.63
C GLY A 49 -3.05 4.22 -13.35
N SER A 50 -1.82 3.97 -13.83
CA SER A 50 -1.09 4.93 -14.65
C SER A 50 -1.77 5.22 -15.98
N THR A 51 -2.44 4.25 -16.62
CA THR A 51 -3.23 4.50 -17.85
C THR A 51 -4.36 5.49 -17.58
N ILE A 52 -5.09 5.31 -16.49
CA ILE A 52 -6.15 6.25 -16.11
C ILE A 52 -5.54 7.63 -15.83
N GLY A 53 -4.43 7.68 -15.09
CA GLY A 53 -3.70 8.92 -14.86
C GLY A 53 -3.28 9.62 -16.15
N ILE A 54 -2.71 8.88 -17.12
CA ILE A 54 -2.32 9.42 -18.44
C ILE A 54 -3.56 9.96 -19.17
N LYS A 55 -4.67 9.22 -19.21
CA LYS A 55 -5.91 9.67 -19.86
C LYS A 55 -6.52 10.89 -19.19
N THR A 56 -6.30 11.06 -17.91
CA THR A 56 -6.79 12.20 -17.12
C THR A 56 -5.98 13.47 -17.37
N THR A 57 -4.68 13.38 -17.58
CA THR A 57 -3.80 14.57 -17.65
C THR A 57 -2.92 14.65 -18.90
N GLY A 58 -2.66 13.52 -19.59
CA GLY A 58 -1.70 13.44 -20.67
C GLY A 58 -0.24 13.33 -20.20
N PRO A 59 0.74 13.85 -20.96
CA PRO A 59 2.16 13.75 -20.63
C PRO A 59 2.55 14.36 -19.28
N SER A 60 1.78 15.32 -18.75
CA SER A 60 2.01 15.90 -17.43
C SER A 60 1.89 14.90 -16.27
N ILE A 61 1.43 13.66 -16.52
CA ILE A 61 1.44 12.58 -15.53
C ILE A 61 2.84 12.36 -14.93
N VAL A 62 3.90 12.57 -15.70
CA VAL A 62 5.30 12.47 -15.24
C VAL A 62 5.55 13.45 -14.08
N PHE A 63 5.07 14.68 -14.18
CA PHE A 63 5.18 15.67 -13.09
C PHE A 63 4.31 15.29 -11.88
N SER A 64 3.13 14.67 -12.10
CA SER A 64 2.31 14.17 -11.01
C SER A 64 3.05 13.08 -10.22
N PHE A 65 3.79 12.19 -10.91
CA PHE A 65 4.61 11.18 -10.25
C PHE A 65 5.81 11.78 -9.51
N VAL A 66 6.45 12.82 -10.02
CA VAL A 66 7.52 13.55 -9.31
C VAL A 66 6.98 14.20 -8.03
N LEU A 67 5.81 14.88 -8.08
CA LEU A 67 5.21 15.47 -6.90
C LEU A 67 4.75 14.41 -5.90
N ALA A 68 4.16 13.30 -6.37
CA ALA A 68 3.78 12.19 -5.52
C ALA A 68 5.00 11.55 -4.85
N ALA A 69 6.11 11.36 -5.58
CA ALA A 69 7.36 10.88 -5.02
C ALA A 69 7.89 11.79 -3.91
N LEU A 70 7.85 13.11 -4.13
CA LEU A 70 8.27 14.09 -3.12
C LEU A 70 7.39 14.03 -1.87
N GLY A 71 6.06 14.02 -2.05
CA GLY A 71 5.11 13.89 -0.93
C GLY A 71 5.32 12.58 -0.17
N THR A 72 5.47 11.47 -0.89
CA THR A 72 5.75 10.15 -0.33
C THR A 72 7.07 10.10 0.43
N TYR A 73 8.12 10.72 -0.11
CA TYR A 73 9.41 10.83 0.58
C TYR A 73 9.30 11.58 1.91
N ILE A 74 8.51 12.66 1.96
CA ILE A 74 8.26 13.40 3.20
C ILE A 74 7.59 12.50 4.25
N VAL A 75 6.51 11.81 3.87
CA VAL A 75 5.79 10.88 4.75
C VAL A 75 6.72 9.78 5.26
N TYR A 76 7.44 9.14 4.34
CA TYR A 76 8.36 8.07 4.67
C TYR A 76 9.48 8.51 5.61
N ASN A 77 10.13 9.65 5.32
CA ASN A 77 11.23 10.17 6.14
C ASN A 77 10.78 10.46 7.59
N LEU A 78 9.56 10.98 7.77
CA LEU A 78 8.98 11.19 9.09
C LEU A 78 8.67 9.87 9.80
N LEU A 79 8.08 8.90 9.09
CA LEU A 79 7.83 7.56 9.63
C LEU A 79 9.13 6.87 10.03
N ALA A 80 10.13 6.89 9.16
CA ALA A 80 11.42 6.25 9.41
C ALA A 80 12.17 6.87 10.59
N LYS A 81 12.08 8.21 10.77
CA LYS A 81 12.64 8.88 11.96
C LYS A 81 11.92 8.46 13.24
N MET A 82 10.59 8.36 13.24
CA MET A 82 9.84 7.87 14.39
C MET A 82 10.21 6.41 14.70
N THR A 83 10.33 5.57 13.67
CA THR A 83 10.72 4.16 13.82
C THR A 83 12.15 4.00 14.32
N ALA A 84 13.09 4.83 13.86
CA ALA A 84 14.47 4.80 14.34
C ALA A 84 14.59 5.27 15.81
N ALA A 85 13.76 6.24 16.22
CA ALA A 85 13.77 6.77 17.59
C ALA A 85 13.08 5.84 18.60
N ASP A 86 12.00 5.16 18.21
CA ASP A 86 11.18 4.31 19.06
C ASP A 86 10.61 3.16 18.22
N PRO A 87 11.43 2.12 17.91
CA PRO A 87 11.01 1.01 17.08
C PRO A 87 9.97 0.16 17.78
N GLN A 88 8.74 0.09 17.24
CA GLN A 88 7.60 -0.60 17.82
C GLN A 88 6.85 -1.44 16.77
N GLU A 89 6.33 -2.58 17.18
CA GLU A 89 5.34 -3.33 16.42
C GLU A 89 4.09 -2.46 16.23
N GLY A 90 3.45 -2.55 15.06
CA GLY A 90 2.33 -1.66 14.72
C GLY A 90 2.73 -0.29 14.15
N SER A 91 4.03 0.10 14.23
CA SER A 91 4.62 1.26 13.54
C SER A 91 3.72 2.51 13.58
N PHE A 92 3.17 2.96 12.45
CA PHE A 92 2.38 4.19 12.35
C PHE A 92 1.10 4.18 13.21
N CYS A 93 0.49 3.02 13.46
CA CYS A 93 -0.66 2.91 14.36
C CYS A 93 -0.26 3.19 15.82
N TYR A 94 0.88 2.66 16.24
CA TYR A 94 1.46 2.94 17.55
C TYR A 94 1.79 4.43 17.71
N TYR A 95 2.41 5.06 16.68
CA TYR A 95 2.73 6.48 16.74
C TYR A 95 1.49 7.37 16.76
N ALA A 96 0.43 7.01 16.03
CA ALA A 96 -0.86 7.69 16.11
C ALA A 96 -1.47 7.58 17.52
N ASN A 97 -1.40 6.41 18.15
CA ASN A 97 -1.84 6.19 19.53
C ASN A 97 -1.02 7.04 20.52
N LYS A 98 0.31 7.03 20.40
CA LYS A 98 1.22 7.81 21.25
C LYS A 98 0.99 9.32 21.15
N ALA A 99 0.72 9.81 19.93
CA ALA A 99 0.52 11.22 19.65
C ALA A 99 -0.86 11.76 20.08
N PHE A 100 -1.93 11.00 19.82
CA PHE A 100 -3.31 11.49 19.92
C PHE A 100 -4.20 10.62 20.82
N GLY A 101 -3.66 9.51 21.34
CA GLY A 101 -4.38 8.59 22.20
C GLY A 101 -5.08 7.46 21.43
N ARG A 102 -5.71 6.58 22.18
CA ARG A 102 -6.21 5.28 21.75
C ARG A 102 -7.15 5.35 20.53
N TRP A 103 -7.98 6.40 20.45
CA TRP A 103 -8.89 6.59 19.32
C TRP A 103 -8.14 6.75 17.99
N ALA A 104 -6.98 7.42 18.00
CA ALA A 104 -6.21 7.65 16.80
C ALA A 104 -5.49 6.37 16.34
N GLY A 105 -4.91 5.60 17.27
CA GLY A 105 -4.33 4.29 16.94
C GLY A 105 -5.37 3.33 16.37
N PHE A 106 -6.56 3.26 17.00
CA PHE A 106 -7.70 2.50 16.51
C PHE A 106 -8.11 2.93 15.09
N SER A 107 -8.34 4.24 14.89
CA SER A 107 -8.80 4.77 13.61
C SER A 107 -7.75 4.56 12.51
N CYS A 108 -6.48 4.79 12.82
CA CYS A 108 -5.38 4.57 11.88
C CYS A 108 -5.28 3.10 11.45
N GLY A 109 -5.35 2.17 12.39
CA GLY A 109 -5.28 0.74 12.10
C GLY A 109 -6.44 0.23 11.24
N TRP A 110 -7.68 0.56 11.61
CA TRP A 110 -8.86 0.16 10.84
C TRP A 110 -8.94 0.87 9.47
N ASN A 111 -8.50 2.13 9.39
CA ASN A 111 -8.41 2.83 8.11
C ASN A 111 -7.38 2.16 7.17
N TYR A 112 -6.21 1.78 7.69
CA TYR A 112 -5.20 1.06 6.90
C TYR A 112 -5.68 -0.33 6.48
N TRP A 113 -6.34 -1.06 7.38
CA TRP A 113 -6.98 -2.34 7.07
C TRP A 113 -7.99 -2.19 5.93
N SER A 114 -8.90 -1.21 6.02
CA SER A 114 -9.91 -0.92 5.01
C SER A 114 -9.30 -0.50 3.67
N SER A 115 -8.27 0.35 3.69
CA SER A 115 -7.52 0.73 2.48
C SER A 115 -6.95 -0.50 1.77
N ASN A 116 -6.32 -1.40 2.51
CA ASN A 116 -5.74 -2.62 1.94
C ASN A 116 -6.80 -3.60 1.39
N ILE A 117 -7.97 -3.72 2.02
CA ILE A 117 -9.09 -4.49 1.47
C ILE A 117 -9.50 -3.93 0.09
N LEU A 118 -9.63 -2.61 -0.03
CA LEU A 118 -9.93 -1.97 -1.31
C LEU A 118 -8.78 -2.10 -2.32
N ILE A 119 -7.53 -2.01 -1.88
CA ILE A 119 -6.35 -2.27 -2.73
C ILE A 119 -6.42 -3.69 -3.30
N MET A 120 -6.66 -4.69 -2.46
CA MET A 120 -6.81 -6.08 -2.92
C MET A 120 -7.97 -6.23 -3.90
N GLY A 121 -9.10 -5.54 -3.66
CA GLY A 121 -10.24 -5.51 -4.57
C GLY A 121 -9.91 -4.92 -5.94
N SER A 122 -9.18 -3.80 -5.98
CA SER A 122 -8.71 -3.21 -7.24
C SER A 122 -7.75 -4.14 -7.98
N GLN A 123 -6.86 -4.81 -7.26
CA GLN A 123 -5.93 -5.77 -7.84
C GLN A 123 -6.65 -7.00 -8.41
N LEU A 124 -7.62 -7.58 -7.70
CA LEU A 124 -8.45 -8.66 -8.21
C LEU A 124 -9.16 -8.27 -9.52
N THR A 125 -9.73 -7.07 -9.56
CA THR A 125 -10.39 -6.55 -10.75
C THR A 125 -9.39 -6.40 -11.91
N ALA A 126 -8.23 -5.83 -11.64
CA ALA A 126 -7.17 -5.65 -12.63
C ALA A 126 -6.65 -6.99 -13.18
N LEU A 127 -6.34 -7.95 -12.29
CA LEU A 127 -5.90 -9.29 -12.67
C LEU A 127 -6.92 -10.01 -13.56
N SER A 128 -8.21 -9.84 -13.24
CA SER A 128 -9.30 -10.43 -14.00
C SER A 128 -9.41 -9.80 -15.40
N LEU A 129 -9.33 -8.46 -15.50
CA LEU A 129 -9.32 -7.75 -16.77
C LEU A 129 -8.13 -8.16 -17.65
N LEU A 130 -6.94 -8.21 -17.08
CA LEU A 130 -5.73 -8.61 -17.79
C LEU A 130 -5.79 -10.09 -18.24
N SER A 131 -6.43 -10.97 -17.49
CA SER A 131 -6.63 -12.37 -17.87
C SER A 131 -7.61 -12.53 -19.04
N GLN A 132 -8.58 -11.62 -19.19
CA GLN A 132 -9.48 -11.60 -20.35
C GLN A 132 -8.75 -11.29 -21.67
N PHE A 133 -7.53 -10.80 -21.65
CA PHE A 133 -6.70 -10.68 -22.85
C PHE A 133 -6.55 -12.01 -23.60
N TRP A 134 -6.40 -13.10 -22.88
CA TRP A 134 -6.32 -14.45 -23.49
C TRP A 134 -7.66 -15.19 -23.51
N PHE A 135 -8.55 -14.89 -22.58
CA PHE A 135 -9.80 -15.61 -22.38
C PHE A 135 -11.00 -14.64 -22.32
N PRO A 136 -11.35 -13.94 -23.41
CA PRO A 136 -12.32 -12.83 -23.38
C PRO A 136 -13.74 -13.27 -23.03
N LYS A 137 -14.07 -14.56 -23.18
CA LYS A 137 -15.40 -15.13 -22.86
C LYS A 137 -15.57 -15.52 -21.40
N VAL A 138 -14.48 -15.57 -20.63
CA VAL A 138 -14.53 -15.96 -19.21
C VAL A 138 -14.95 -14.75 -18.39
N PRO A 139 -15.97 -14.87 -17.52
CA PRO A 139 -16.43 -13.76 -16.70
C PRO A 139 -15.39 -13.35 -15.64
N LEU A 140 -15.31 -12.05 -15.36
CA LEU A 140 -14.31 -11.46 -14.43
C LEU A 140 -14.33 -12.13 -13.05
N TRP A 141 -15.54 -12.44 -12.52
CA TRP A 141 -15.66 -13.03 -11.19
C TRP A 141 -14.99 -14.40 -11.06
N LEU A 142 -14.92 -15.17 -12.15
CA LEU A 142 -14.29 -16.50 -12.13
C LEU A 142 -12.77 -16.36 -11.97
N PHE A 143 -12.14 -15.44 -12.70
CA PHE A 143 -10.73 -15.10 -12.50
C PHE A 143 -10.46 -14.55 -11.11
N ALA A 144 -11.28 -13.59 -10.65
CA ALA A 144 -11.16 -13.01 -9.33
C ALA A 144 -11.24 -14.09 -8.22
N SER A 145 -12.18 -15.03 -8.33
CA SER A 145 -12.30 -16.15 -7.39
C SER A 145 -11.07 -17.05 -7.41
N GLY A 146 -10.54 -17.37 -8.60
CA GLY A 146 -9.33 -18.17 -8.76
C GLY A 146 -8.13 -17.51 -8.10
N PHE A 147 -7.87 -16.23 -8.38
CA PHE A 147 -6.78 -15.48 -7.77
C PHE A 147 -6.94 -15.33 -6.26
N ALA A 148 -8.15 -15.09 -5.75
CA ALA A 148 -8.42 -15.01 -4.32
C ALA A 148 -8.11 -16.33 -3.61
N ILE A 149 -8.54 -17.47 -4.17
CA ILE A 149 -8.27 -18.81 -3.61
C ILE A 149 -6.75 -19.05 -3.58
N VAL A 150 -6.05 -18.83 -4.70
CA VAL A 150 -4.60 -19.05 -4.76
C VAL A 150 -3.85 -18.14 -3.78
N SER A 151 -4.27 -16.88 -3.62
CA SER A 151 -3.70 -15.96 -2.64
C SER A 151 -3.86 -16.47 -1.20
N ILE A 152 -5.07 -16.95 -0.84
CA ILE A 152 -5.32 -17.53 0.49
C ILE A 152 -4.44 -18.78 0.71
N VAL A 153 -4.31 -19.64 -0.30
CA VAL A 153 -3.43 -20.81 -0.22
C VAL A 153 -1.97 -20.42 0.01
N VAL A 154 -1.47 -19.40 -0.68
CA VAL A 154 -0.10 -18.90 -0.49
C VAL A 154 0.11 -18.37 0.95
N VAL A 155 -0.85 -17.64 1.50
CA VAL A 155 -0.79 -17.16 2.89
C VAL A 155 -0.81 -18.34 3.88
N LEU A 156 -1.58 -19.41 3.59
CA LEU A 156 -1.63 -20.63 4.41
C LEU A 156 -0.30 -21.41 4.42
N LEU A 157 0.63 -21.15 3.50
CA LEU A 157 1.98 -21.74 3.55
C LEU A 157 2.80 -21.21 4.74
N GLY A 158 2.35 -20.16 5.39
CA GLY A 158 3.01 -19.47 6.50
C GLY A 158 4.15 -18.56 6.04
N THR A 159 4.76 -17.83 6.98
CA THR A 159 5.73 -16.77 6.70
C THR A 159 6.87 -17.22 5.78
N LYS A 160 7.53 -18.35 6.08
CA LYS A 160 8.64 -18.86 5.25
C LYS A 160 8.24 -19.24 3.83
N GLY A 161 7.03 -19.78 3.65
CA GLY A 161 6.49 -20.13 2.33
C GLY A 161 6.14 -18.87 1.54
N PHE A 162 5.46 -17.94 2.19
CA PHE A 162 5.13 -16.63 1.65
C PHE A 162 6.38 -15.88 1.17
N ASP A 163 7.40 -15.70 2.02
CA ASP A 163 8.65 -14.99 1.68
C ASP A 163 9.34 -15.58 0.44
N ARG A 164 9.35 -16.92 0.32
CA ARG A 164 9.95 -17.59 -0.85
C ARG A 164 9.19 -17.27 -2.14
N VAL A 165 7.86 -17.34 -2.10
CA VAL A 165 7.01 -17.02 -3.26
C VAL A 165 7.18 -15.55 -3.62
N GLU A 166 7.08 -14.64 -2.66
CA GLU A 166 7.18 -13.20 -2.88
C GLU A 166 8.53 -12.79 -3.48
N ASN A 167 9.64 -13.37 -3.04
CA ASN A 167 10.96 -13.07 -3.61
C ASN A 167 11.07 -13.44 -5.10
N ILE A 168 10.46 -14.55 -5.52
CA ILE A 168 10.43 -14.96 -6.94
C ILE A 168 9.56 -13.98 -7.73
N LEU A 169 8.37 -13.67 -7.22
CA LEU A 169 7.43 -12.78 -7.89
C LEU A 169 8.00 -11.35 -8.00
N ALA A 170 8.70 -10.86 -6.97
CA ALA A 170 9.37 -9.57 -6.97
C ALA A 170 10.46 -9.46 -8.06
N LEU A 171 11.21 -10.52 -8.27
CA LEU A 171 12.22 -10.57 -9.34
C LEU A 171 11.56 -10.44 -10.71
N ILE A 172 10.48 -11.22 -10.97
CA ILE A 172 9.79 -11.23 -12.27
C ILE A 172 9.21 -9.85 -12.59
N LYS A 173 8.51 -9.20 -11.64
CA LYS A 173 7.90 -7.88 -11.89
C LYS A 173 8.94 -6.78 -12.12
N THR A 174 10.06 -6.82 -11.41
CA THR A 174 11.14 -5.85 -11.62
C THR A 174 11.80 -6.05 -13.00
N ALA A 175 12.07 -7.31 -13.38
CA ALA A 175 12.62 -7.65 -14.68
C ALA A 175 11.70 -7.20 -15.83
N ALA A 176 10.38 -7.33 -15.70
CA ALA A 176 9.43 -6.88 -16.71
C ALA A 176 9.51 -5.37 -16.98
N ILE A 177 9.62 -4.55 -15.93
CA ILE A 177 9.72 -3.09 -16.11
C ILE A 177 11.05 -2.71 -16.74
N VAL A 178 12.14 -3.33 -16.30
CA VAL A 178 13.47 -3.12 -16.91
C VAL A 178 13.45 -3.53 -18.39
N MET A 179 12.81 -4.65 -18.72
CA MET A 179 12.61 -5.11 -20.09
C MET A 179 11.85 -4.04 -20.90
N PHE A 180 10.74 -3.50 -20.39
CA PHE A 180 10.03 -2.42 -21.07
C PHE A 180 10.92 -1.21 -21.32
N ILE A 181 11.66 -0.73 -20.30
CA ILE A 181 12.53 0.45 -20.43
C ILE A 181 13.59 0.23 -21.52
N ILE A 182 14.23 -0.94 -21.54
CA ILE A 182 15.23 -1.26 -22.56
C ILE A 182 14.61 -1.27 -23.96
N ILE A 183 13.48 -1.97 -24.14
CA ILE A 183 12.80 -2.05 -25.45
C ILE A 183 12.31 -0.68 -25.88
N ALA A 184 11.72 0.12 -24.97
CA ALA A 184 11.23 1.45 -25.28
C ALA A 184 12.37 2.41 -25.67
N ILE A 185 13.52 2.35 -25.00
CA ILE A 185 14.72 3.10 -25.38
C ILE A 185 15.16 2.69 -26.81
N CYS A 186 15.29 1.39 -27.08
CA CYS A 186 15.66 0.91 -28.42
C CYS A 186 14.66 1.37 -29.50
N ALA A 187 13.36 1.36 -29.18
CA ALA A 187 12.30 1.83 -30.07
C ALA A 187 12.39 3.34 -30.34
N VAL A 188 12.62 4.16 -29.31
CA VAL A 188 12.81 5.62 -29.46
C VAL A 188 14.03 5.95 -30.30
N PHE A 189 15.12 5.17 -30.21
CA PHE A 189 16.31 5.34 -31.06
C PHE A 189 16.16 4.73 -32.47
N GLY A 190 14.97 4.20 -32.81
CA GLY A 190 14.69 3.70 -34.16
C GLY A 190 15.27 2.33 -34.48
N TRP A 191 15.64 1.52 -33.46
CA TRP A 191 16.14 0.16 -33.67
C TRP A 191 15.04 -0.84 -34.09
N PHE A 192 13.77 -0.47 -33.84
CA PHE A 192 12.58 -1.22 -34.28
C PHE A 192 11.84 -0.43 -35.36
N GLY A 193 11.34 -1.13 -36.39
CA GLY A 193 10.49 -0.52 -37.43
C GLY A 193 9.12 -0.11 -36.83
N LEU A 194 8.64 1.06 -37.25
CA LEU A 194 7.30 1.56 -36.94
C LEU A 194 6.31 1.10 -38.02
N ASP A 195 5.21 0.48 -37.61
CA ASP A 195 4.12 0.13 -38.55
C ASP A 195 2.98 1.16 -38.42
N GLY A 196 3.01 2.14 -39.32
CA GLY A 196 1.94 3.16 -39.40
C GLY A 196 1.80 4.11 -38.21
N GLY A 197 2.66 3.98 -37.20
CA GLY A 197 2.68 4.84 -36.00
C GLY A 197 3.34 6.19 -36.28
N LYS A 198 3.05 7.20 -35.45
CA LYS A 198 3.81 8.45 -35.46
C LYS A 198 5.17 8.22 -34.80
N PRO A 199 6.26 8.83 -35.32
CA PRO A 199 7.53 8.78 -34.64
C PRO A 199 7.42 9.37 -33.22
N PRO A 200 8.22 8.86 -32.26
CA PRO A 200 8.26 9.39 -30.90
C PRO A 200 8.45 10.91 -30.91
N SER A 201 7.59 11.62 -30.19
CA SER A 201 7.64 13.09 -30.13
C SER A 201 7.63 13.56 -28.68
N PHE A 202 8.57 14.44 -28.35
CA PHE A 202 8.59 15.07 -27.03
C PHE A 202 7.68 16.30 -27.05
N PRO A 203 6.66 16.38 -26.16
CA PRO A 203 5.81 17.55 -26.05
C PRO A 203 6.67 18.74 -25.58
N ASN A 204 6.65 19.83 -26.35
CA ASN A 204 7.47 21.02 -26.10
C ASN A 204 6.63 22.29 -25.82
N LYS A 205 5.32 22.22 -26.00
CA LYS A 205 4.39 23.30 -25.70
C LYS A 205 3.55 22.99 -24.46
N PHE A 206 3.14 24.03 -23.72
CA PHE A 206 2.33 23.87 -22.53
C PHE A 206 1.04 23.06 -22.80
N ASN A 207 0.35 23.34 -23.90
CA ASN A 207 -0.89 22.62 -24.26
C ASN A 207 -0.65 21.16 -24.67
N GLU A 208 0.55 20.80 -25.09
CA GLU A 208 0.93 19.42 -25.38
C GLU A 208 1.27 18.67 -24.10
N LEU A 209 1.92 19.37 -23.14
CA LEU A 209 2.22 18.82 -21.82
C LEU A 209 0.97 18.68 -20.94
N PHE A 210 0.06 19.65 -20.99
CA PHE A 210 -1.16 19.71 -20.19
C PHE A 210 -2.41 19.75 -21.08
N PRO A 211 -2.68 18.73 -21.93
CA PRO A 211 -3.81 18.75 -22.88
C PRO A 211 -5.18 18.79 -22.18
N LYS A 212 -5.27 18.40 -20.93
CA LYS A 212 -6.47 18.50 -20.07
C LYS A 212 -6.38 19.68 -19.07
N GLY A 213 -5.42 20.57 -19.26
CA GLY A 213 -5.15 21.71 -18.39
C GLY A 213 -4.73 21.33 -16.97
N LEU A 214 -4.65 22.34 -16.10
CA LEU A 214 -4.28 22.15 -14.68
C LEU A 214 -5.31 21.31 -13.90
N LYS A 215 -6.57 21.28 -14.33
CA LYS A 215 -7.62 20.45 -13.72
C LYS A 215 -7.27 18.97 -13.87
N GLY A 216 -6.93 18.51 -15.07
CA GLY A 216 -6.52 17.13 -15.31
C GLY A 216 -5.27 16.75 -14.50
N PHE A 217 -4.28 17.65 -14.48
CA PHE A 217 -3.07 17.47 -13.68
C PHE A 217 -3.37 17.30 -12.18
N TRP A 218 -4.21 18.17 -11.63
CA TRP A 218 -4.62 18.08 -10.22
C TRP A 218 -5.34 16.76 -9.92
N THR A 219 -6.29 16.38 -10.78
CA THR A 219 -7.03 15.12 -10.62
C THR A 219 -6.12 13.90 -10.70
N SER A 220 -5.07 13.93 -11.52
CA SER A 220 -4.16 12.78 -11.70
C SER A 220 -3.26 12.49 -10.48
N LEU A 221 -3.12 13.43 -9.55
CA LEU A 221 -2.29 13.26 -8.35
C LEU A 221 -2.71 12.05 -7.52
N ILE A 222 -4.01 11.75 -7.42
CA ILE A 222 -4.49 10.61 -6.63
C ILE A 222 -3.92 9.29 -7.16
N TYR A 223 -3.87 9.11 -8.48
CA TYR A 223 -3.32 7.92 -9.10
C TYR A 223 -1.81 7.83 -8.90
N ALA A 224 -1.10 8.96 -9.05
CA ALA A 224 0.33 9.02 -8.80
C ALA A 224 0.68 8.67 -7.34
N PHE A 225 -0.04 9.20 -6.37
CA PHE A 225 0.15 8.85 -4.96
C PHE A 225 -0.20 7.39 -4.66
N TYR A 226 -1.30 6.88 -5.23
CA TYR A 226 -1.73 5.50 -5.04
C TYR A 226 -0.64 4.48 -5.43
N VAL A 227 0.09 4.77 -6.50
CA VAL A 227 1.18 3.89 -6.99
C VAL A 227 2.35 3.78 -6.01
N PHE A 228 2.56 4.77 -5.15
CA PHE A 228 3.56 4.71 -4.08
C PHE A 228 3.04 4.03 -2.80
N GLY A 229 1.79 3.56 -2.78
CA GLY A 229 1.26 2.77 -1.66
C GLY A 229 2.09 1.52 -1.42
N GLY A 230 2.30 1.18 -0.14
CA GLY A 230 3.19 0.09 0.28
C GLY A 230 4.48 0.57 0.95
N ILE A 231 4.80 1.88 0.91
CA ILE A 231 5.98 2.43 1.59
C ILE A 231 5.92 2.23 3.12
N GLU A 232 4.74 2.18 3.69
CA GLU A 232 4.50 1.96 5.11
C GLU A 232 4.90 0.54 5.55
N VAL A 233 4.95 -0.42 4.63
CA VAL A 233 5.43 -1.78 4.87
C VAL A 233 6.88 -1.75 5.36
N ILE A 234 7.71 -0.82 4.85
CA ILE A 234 9.09 -0.65 5.33
C ILE A 234 9.11 -0.25 6.80
N GLY A 235 8.18 0.62 7.24
CA GLY A 235 8.04 0.96 8.65
C GLY A 235 7.71 -0.27 9.52
N LEU A 236 6.83 -1.14 9.04
CA LEU A 236 6.46 -2.39 9.71
C LEU A 236 7.61 -3.40 9.69
N MET A 237 8.38 -3.48 8.61
CA MET A 237 9.50 -4.42 8.46
C MET A 237 10.84 -3.88 9.02
N ALA A 238 10.91 -2.63 9.45
CA ALA A 238 12.13 -2.04 10.00
C ALA A 238 12.65 -2.79 11.25
N MET A 239 11.74 -3.49 11.96
CA MET A 239 12.11 -4.36 13.09
C MET A 239 12.98 -5.56 12.67
N GLN A 240 12.95 -5.96 11.40
CA GLN A 240 13.74 -7.04 10.85
C GLN A 240 15.16 -6.61 10.44
N LEU A 241 15.45 -5.29 10.46
CA LEU A 241 16.78 -4.77 10.16
C LEU A 241 17.79 -5.16 11.23
N LYS A 242 18.99 -5.55 10.79
CA LYS A 242 20.13 -5.76 11.66
C LYS A 242 20.53 -4.48 12.42
N LYS A 243 20.39 -3.33 11.75
CA LYS A 243 20.56 -1.97 12.32
C LYS A 243 19.31 -1.18 12.04
N LYS A 244 18.51 -0.90 13.07
CA LYS A 244 17.23 -0.18 12.94
C LYS A 244 17.44 1.26 12.45
N GLU A 245 18.61 1.85 12.73
CA GLU A 245 19.03 3.19 12.26
C GLU A 245 19.18 3.27 10.74
N ASP A 246 19.31 2.12 10.06
CA ASP A 246 19.39 2.05 8.59
C ASP A 246 18.02 2.17 7.89
N ALA A 247 16.89 2.17 8.63
CA ALA A 247 15.56 2.28 8.06
C ALA A 247 15.38 3.52 7.16
N PRO A 248 15.81 4.74 7.55
CA PRO A 248 15.72 5.90 6.68
C PRO A 248 16.48 5.73 5.36
N LYS A 249 17.67 5.10 5.40
CA LYS A 249 18.49 4.83 4.22
C LYS A 249 17.80 3.83 3.29
N ALA A 250 17.26 2.74 3.85
CA ALA A 250 16.59 1.71 3.08
C ALA A 250 15.44 2.27 2.23
N GLY A 251 14.54 3.05 2.83
CA GLY A 251 13.42 3.59 2.09
C GLY A 251 13.77 4.78 1.20
N THR A 252 14.80 5.58 1.53
CA THR A 252 15.28 6.63 0.62
C THR A 252 15.77 6.02 -0.68
N ILE A 253 16.57 4.97 -0.61
CA ILE A 253 17.08 4.26 -1.81
C ILE A 253 15.92 3.60 -2.56
N MET A 254 14.98 2.95 -1.85
CA MET A 254 13.78 2.37 -2.47
C MET A 254 12.98 3.42 -3.24
N LEU A 255 12.66 4.55 -2.60
CA LEU A 255 11.86 5.61 -3.23
C LEU A 255 12.57 6.26 -4.42
N LEU A 256 13.90 6.42 -4.33
CA LEU A 256 14.70 6.92 -5.44
C LEU A 256 14.62 5.97 -6.65
N VAL A 257 14.82 4.67 -6.42
CA VAL A 257 14.74 3.65 -7.48
C VAL A 257 13.35 3.61 -8.09
N LEU A 258 12.29 3.58 -7.27
CA LEU A 258 10.90 3.61 -7.73
C LEU A 258 10.61 4.87 -8.56
N THR A 259 11.02 6.04 -8.08
CA THR A 259 10.80 7.31 -8.78
C THR A 259 11.47 7.31 -10.15
N ILE A 260 12.72 6.87 -10.23
CA ILE A 260 13.44 6.78 -11.51
C ILE A 260 12.72 5.82 -12.45
N ILE A 261 12.37 4.62 -11.99
CA ILE A 261 11.65 3.63 -12.79
C ILE A 261 10.33 4.21 -13.29
N TYR A 262 9.54 4.82 -12.45
CA TYR A 262 8.21 5.34 -12.81
C TYR A 262 8.30 6.52 -13.77
N VAL A 263 9.16 7.49 -13.48
CA VAL A 263 9.33 8.69 -14.32
C VAL A 263 9.88 8.34 -15.69
N VAL A 264 10.90 7.47 -15.75
CA VAL A 264 11.52 7.07 -17.04
C VAL A 264 10.55 6.25 -17.88
N SER A 265 9.91 5.23 -17.30
CA SER A 265 9.03 4.35 -18.07
C SER A 265 7.75 5.06 -18.54
N LEU A 266 7.13 5.89 -17.69
CA LEU A 266 5.96 6.69 -18.09
C LEU A 266 6.35 7.79 -19.08
N GLY A 267 7.49 8.44 -18.89
CA GLY A 267 8.05 9.40 -19.83
C GLY A 267 8.23 8.80 -21.22
N LEU A 268 8.83 7.62 -21.31
CA LEU A 268 8.95 6.88 -22.58
C LEU A 268 7.57 6.54 -23.16
N ALA A 269 6.65 5.99 -22.37
CA ALA A 269 5.33 5.60 -22.87
C ALA A 269 4.54 6.79 -23.47
N VAL A 270 4.53 7.94 -22.81
CA VAL A 270 3.79 9.12 -23.29
C VAL A 270 4.45 9.85 -24.46
N THR A 271 5.72 9.58 -24.75
CA THR A 271 6.40 10.11 -25.93
C THR A 271 6.23 9.21 -27.15
N MET A 272 5.94 7.93 -26.96
CA MET A 272 5.85 6.93 -28.04
C MET A 272 4.52 6.95 -28.78
N ILE A 273 3.41 7.23 -28.08
CA ILE A 273 2.07 7.22 -28.67
C ILE A 273 1.24 8.43 -28.23
N SER A 274 0.22 8.75 -29.06
CA SER A 274 -0.72 9.84 -28.74
C SER A 274 -1.65 9.49 -27.59
N LEU A 275 -2.16 10.51 -26.88
CA LEU A 275 -3.06 10.33 -25.74
C LEU A 275 -4.31 9.46 -26.06
N GLY A 276 -4.85 9.57 -27.29
CA GLY A 276 -6.03 8.82 -27.72
C GLY A 276 -5.77 7.32 -27.96
N ALA A 277 -4.52 6.90 -28.07
CA ALA A 277 -4.16 5.50 -28.30
C ALA A 277 -4.06 4.67 -27.01
N PHE A 278 -4.04 5.31 -25.82
CA PHE A 278 -4.05 4.58 -24.57
C PHE A 278 -5.43 3.96 -24.25
N SER A 279 -5.45 2.66 -23.98
CA SER A 279 -6.64 1.88 -23.62
C SER A 279 -6.72 1.67 -22.11
N GLU A 280 -7.87 1.88 -21.47
CA GLU A 280 -8.07 1.61 -20.03
C GLU A 280 -8.08 0.12 -19.68
N LYS A 281 -8.17 -0.72 -20.70
CA LYS A 281 -8.16 -2.20 -20.54
C LYS A 281 -6.74 -2.79 -20.55
N GLU A 282 -5.73 -1.96 -20.86
CA GLU A 282 -4.36 -2.38 -21.05
C GLU A 282 -3.38 -1.51 -20.27
N SER A 283 -2.20 -2.04 -20.02
CA SER A 283 -1.10 -1.27 -19.47
C SER A 283 -0.60 -0.22 -20.48
N PRO A 284 -0.24 1.01 -20.05
CA PRO A 284 0.29 2.03 -20.94
C PRO A 284 1.55 1.59 -21.64
N PHE A 285 2.27 0.63 -21.09
CA PHE A 285 3.50 0.07 -21.64
C PHE A 285 3.22 -0.91 -22.79
N VAL A 286 2.12 -1.64 -22.73
CA VAL A 286 1.66 -2.49 -23.83
C VAL A 286 1.19 -1.62 -24.97
N SER A 287 0.31 -0.66 -24.69
CA SER A 287 -0.17 0.28 -25.71
C SER A 287 0.96 1.07 -26.38
N ALA A 288 2.01 1.45 -25.64
CA ALA A 288 3.14 2.20 -26.17
C ALA A 288 3.98 1.41 -27.20
N LEU A 289 4.04 0.10 -27.09
CA LEU A 289 4.84 -0.78 -27.96
C LEU A 289 3.99 -1.50 -29.02
N ASP A 290 2.69 -1.28 -29.07
CA ASP A 290 1.79 -1.97 -30.02
C ASP A 290 2.18 -1.72 -31.48
N SER A 291 2.65 -0.52 -31.81
CA SER A 291 3.06 -0.12 -33.19
C SER A 291 4.45 -0.61 -33.61
N TYR A 292 5.16 -1.42 -32.81
CA TYR A 292 6.57 -1.78 -33.06
C TYR A 292 6.80 -3.25 -33.49
N HIS A 293 5.78 -3.94 -34.01
CA HIS A 293 5.86 -5.35 -34.46
C HIS A 293 6.41 -6.35 -33.43
N LEU A 294 6.22 -6.07 -32.15
CA LEU A 294 6.69 -6.94 -31.08
C LEU A 294 5.55 -7.88 -30.62
N ALA A 295 5.09 -8.76 -31.50
CA ALA A 295 3.92 -9.63 -31.24
C ALA A 295 4.00 -10.44 -29.94
N PHE A 296 5.21 -10.81 -29.49
CA PHE A 296 5.41 -11.52 -28.22
C PHE A 296 5.24 -10.63 -26.99
N PHE A 297 5.54 -9.32 -27.12
CA PHE A 297 5.64 -8.40 -25.98
C PHE A 297 4.35 -8.27 -25.18
N PRO A 298 3.16 -8.04 -25.79
CA PRO A 298 1.91 -7.94 -25.05
C PRO A 298 1.64 -9.19 -24.19
N HIS A 299 1.95 -10.39 -24.71
CA HIS A 299 1.74 -11.64 -23.99
C HIS A 299 2.66 -11.79 -22.78
N VAL A 300 3.96 -11.59 -22.97
CA VAL A 300 4.97 -11.72 -21.92
C VAL A 300 4.75 -10.64 -20.84
N PHE A 301 4.53 -9.40 -21.28
CA PHE A 301 4.38 -8.28 -20.38
C PHE A 301 3.07 -8.35 -19.59
N ASN A 302 1.96 -8.70 -20.23
CA ASN A 302 0.67 -8.89 -19.57
C ASN A 302 0.75 -10.01 -18.51
N GLY A 303 1.43 -11.13 -18.82
CA GLY A 303 1.70 -12.18 -17.84
C GLY A 303 2.51 -11.68 -16.64
N ALA A 304 3.55 -10.88 -16.89
CA ALA A 304 4.35 -10.29 -15.83
C ALA A 304 3.57 -9.29 -14.95
N ILE A 305 2.64 -8.52 -15.53
CA ILE A 305 1.73 -7.63 -14.78
C ILE A 305 0.79 -8.43 -13.88
N ILE A 306 0.24 -9.53 -14.39
CA ILE A 306 -0.61 -10.44 -13.57
C ILE A 306 0.19 -10.97 -12.38
N ILE A 307 1.42 -11.41 -12.61
CA ILE A 307 2.32 -11.86 -11.54
C ILE A 307 2.58 -10.72 -10.54
N ALA A 308 2.82 -9.51 -11.01
CA ALA A 308 3.07 -8.35 -10.16
C ALA A 308 1.85 -8.01 -9.28
N GLY A 309 0.66 -7.97 -9.87
CA GLY A 309 -0.58 -7.70 -9.14
C GLY A 309 -0.94 -8.81 -8.16
N PHE A 310 -0.75 -10.07 -8.53
CA PHE A 310 -0.97 -11.20 -7.64
C PHE A 310 -0.05 -11.17 -6.43
N SER A 311 1.25 -10.88 -6.64
CA SER A 311 2.23 -10.70 -5.58
C SER A 311 1.80 -9.63 -4.58
N THR A 312 1.51 -8.41 -5.04
CA THR A 312 1.12 -7.31 -4.15
C THR A 312 -0.22 -7.56 -3.45
N MET A 313 -1.17 -8.20 -4.10
CA MET A 313 -2.44 -8.61 -3.48
C MET A 313 -2.22 -9.61 -2.35
N THR A 314 -1.38 -10.62 -2.59
CA THR A 314 -1.06 -11.65 -1.59
C THR A 314 -0.28 -11.06 -0.41
N ALA A 315 0.65 -10.12 -0.68
CA ALA A 315 1.37 -9.38 0.34
C ALA A 315 0.42 -8.52 1.19
N SER A 316 -0.55 -7.85 0.57
CA SER A 316 -1.59 -7.10 1.30
C SER A 316 -2.45 -7.99 2.17
N LEU A 317 -2.87 -9.16 1.69
CA LEU A 317 -3.64 -10.14 2.47
C LEU A 317 -2.85 -10.64 3.69
N PHE A 318 -1.58 -10.96 3.51
CA PHE A 318 -0.69 -11.32 4.60
C PHE A 318 -0.51 -10.16 5.60
N GLY A 319 -0.31 -8.94 5.10
CA GLY A 319 -0.16 -7.73 5.91
C GLY A 319 -1.38 -7.41 6.77
N VAL A 320 -2.60 -7.40 6.19
CA VAL A 320 -3.83 -7.12 6.95
C VAL A 320 -4.18 -8.22 7.94
N THR A 321 -3.78 -9.47 7.65
CA THR A 321 -3.94 -10.59 8.58
C THR A 321 -3.11 -10.37 9.83
N ASN A 322 -1.84 -9.98 9.69
CA ASN A 322 -0.95 -9.70 10.81
C ASN A 322 -1.32 -8.39 11.55
N LEU A 323 -1.75 -7.36 10.81
CA LEU A 323 -2.22 -6.12 11.41
C LEU A 323 -3.40 -6.34 12.38
N LEU A 324 -4.35 -7.20 12.02
CA LEU A 324 -5.47 -7.53 12.89
C LEU A 324 -5.04 -8.21 14.19
N VAL A 325 -3.98 -9.04 14.14
CA VAL A 325 -3.38 -9.61 15.35
C VAL A 325 -2.85 -8.50 16.26
N THR A 326 -2.06 -7.58 15.71
CA THR A 326 -1.52 -6.44 16.46
C THR A 326 -2.63 -5.55 17.04
N LEU A 327 -3.66 -5.22 16.24
CA LEU A 327 -4.81 -4.44 16.73
C LEU A 327 -5.59 -5.16 17.83
N SER A 328 -5.64 -6.48 17.78
CA SER A 328 -6.32 -7.30 18.79
C SER A 328 -5.50 -7.35 20.07
N ASP A 329 -4.18 -7.47 19.98
CA ASP A 329 -3.25 -7.44 21.13
C ASP A 329 -3.31 -6.08 21.85
N ASP A 330 -3.37 -4.99 21.11
CA ASP A 330 -3.60 -3.63 21.61
C ASP A 330 -5.03 -3.41 22.20
N GLY A 331 -5.92 -4.40 22.10
CA GLY A 331 -7.32 -4.30 22.51
C GLY A 331 -8.15 -3.34 21.64
N ASN A 332 -7.73 -3.12 20.40
CA ASN A 332 -8.38 -2.29 19.38
C ASN A 332 -9.17 -3.12 18.36
N ALA A 333 -9.12 -4.46 18.47
CA ALA A 333 -9.95 -5.42 17.75
C ALA A 333 -10.38 -6.56 18.68
N PRO A 334 -11.39 -7.38 18.33
CA PRO A 334 -11.79 -8.54 19.12
C PRO A 334 -10.65 -9.53 19.34
N ALA A 335 -10.52 -10.06 20.57
CA ALA A 335 -9.48 -11.03 20.95
C ALA A 335 -9.46 -12.31 20.11
N LEU A 336 -10.56 -12.60 19.40
CA LEU A 336 -10.65 -13.70 18.46
C LEU A 336 -9.54 -13.64 17.38
N PHE A 337 -9.17 -12.46 16.95
CA PHE A 337 -8.20 -12.28 15.84
C PHE A 337 -6.74 -12.56 16.23
N MET A 338 -6.40 -12.63 17.53
CA MET A 338 -5.06 -13.08 17.94
C MET A 338 -4.95 -14.59 18.06
N GLN A 339 -6.05 -15.36 17.92
CA GLN A 339 -6.00 -16.81 18.07
C GLN A 339 -5.20 -17.46 16.95
N LYS A 340 -4.09 -18.08 17.32
CA LYS A 340 -3.20 -18.83 16.43
C LYS A 340 -3.53 -20.32 16.51
N ILE A 341 -3.67 -20.98 15.38
CA ILE A 341 -3.98 -22.41 15.31
C ILE A 341 -2.72 -23.19 15.00
N LYS A 342 -2.18 -23.93 16.00
CA LYS A 342 -0.95 -24.73 15.91
C LYS A 342 -0.92 -25.67 14.71
N LYS A 343 -2.06 -26.29 14.36
CA LYS A 343 -2.19 -27.20 13.22
C LYS A 343 -1.84 -26.52 11.87
N PHE A 344 -1.98 -25.21 11.77
CA PHE A 344 -1.70 -24.40 10.59
C PHE A 344 -0.50 -23.46 10.80
N LYS A 345 0.61 -23.97 11.36
CA LYS A 345 1.87 -23.22 11.54
C LYS A 345 1.72 -21.92 12.32
N ASP A 346 0.89 -21.94 13.36
CA ASP A 346 0.59 -20.78 14.20
C ASP A 346 -0.01 -19.57 13.43
N LEU A 347 -0.73 -19.83 12.33
CA LEU A 347 -1.42 -18.79 11.58
C LEU A 347 -2.67 -18.29 12.31
N PRO A 348 -2.94 -16.97 12.29
CA PRO A 348 -4.14 -16.38 12.85
C PRO A 348 -5.32 -16.54 11.87
N LEU A 349 -5.91 -17.74 11.80
CA LEU A 349 -6.99 -18.07 10.86
C LEU A 349 -8.22 -17.16 10.97
N PRO A 350 -8.67 -16.69 12.15
CA PRO A 350 -9.78 -15.74 12.21
C PRO A 350 -9.47 -14.40 11.53
N SER A 351 -8.23 -13.90 11.66
CA SER A 351 -7.77 -12.71 10.97
C SER A 351 -7.71 -12.90 9.46
N LEU A 352 -7.17 -14.03 9.00
CA LEU A 352 -7.17 -14.41 7.58
C LEU A 352 -8.59 -14.54 7.04
N GLY A 353 -9.50 -15.12 7.84
CA GLY A 353 -10.93 -15.26 7.49
C GLY A 353 -11.60 -13.91 7.23
N LEU A 354 -11.32 -12.89 8.05
CA LEU A 354 -11.86 -11.54 7.82
C LEU A 354 -11.26 -10.91 6.54
N GLY A 355 -9.97 -11.11 6.28
CA GLY A 355 -9.35 -10.70 5.02
C GLY A 355 -9.97 -11.38 3.79
N ALA A 356 -10.23 -12.68 3.88
CA ALA A 356 -10.91 -13.46 2.84
C ALA A 356 -12.36 -12.97 2.61
N LEU A 357 -13.09 -12.60 3.66
CA LEU A 357 -14.42 -11.98 3.53
C LEU A 357 -14.33 -10.62 2.81
N GLY A 358 -13.29 -9.84 3.05
CA GLY A 358 -13.02 -8.61 2.30
C GLY A 358 -12.80 -8.87 0.80
N LEU A 359 -12.03 -9.90 0.44
CA LEU A 359 -11.86 -10.34 -0.95
C LEU A 359 -13.19 -10.78 -1.57
N LEU A 360 -13.99 -11.54 -0.84
CA LEU A 360 -15.33 -11.96 -1.30
C LEU A 360 -16.22 -10.73 -1.55
N GLY A 361 -16.22 -9.76 -0.66
CA GLY A 361 -16.93 -8.48 -0.85
C GLY A 361 -16.49 -7.76 -2.13
N SER A 362 -15.20 -7.77 -2.44
CA SER A 362 -14.66 -7.18 -3.67
C SER A 362 -15.13 -7.92 -4.92
N ILE A 363 -15.20 -9.26 -4.89
CA ILE A 363 -15.74 -10.09 -5.99
C ILE A 363 -17.22 -9.76 -6.23
N ILE A 364 -18.02 -9.68 -5.17
CA ILE A 364 -19.44 -9.31 -5.26
C ILE A 364 -19.61 -7.92 -5.85
N THR A 365 -18.76 -6.95 -5.41
CA THR A 365 -18.81 -5.59 -5.94
C THR A 365 -18.46 -5.54 -7.43
N ALA A 366 -17.47 -6.34 -7.87
CA ALA A 366 -17.10 -6.45 -9.28
C ALA A 366 -18.23 -7.04 -10.15
N LEU A 367 -19.08 -7.92 -9.58
CA LEU A 367 -20.28 -8.43 -10.23
C LEU A 367 -21.38 -7.38 -10.39
N LEU A 368 -21.56 -6.53 -9.36
CA LEU A 368 -22.66 -5.56 -9.29
C LEU A 368 -22.39 -4.28 -10.11
N LEU A 369 -21.12 -3.90 -10.29
CA LEU A 369 -20.70 -2.65 -10.92
C LEU A 369 -19.67 -2.89 -12.04
N PRO A 370 -20.00 -3.65 -13.10
CA PRO A 370 -19.04 -3.91 -14.16
C PRO A 370 -18.65 -2.61 -14.88
N GLY A 371 -17.37 -2.43 -15.14
CA GLY A 371 -16.80 -1.37 -15.97
C GLY A 371 -16.28 -0.13 -15.25
N LYS A 372 -16.83 0.27 -14.08
CA LYS A 372 -16.35 1.43 -13.31
C LYS A 372 -15.79 1.10 -11.94
N ILE A 373 -15.89 -0.16 -11.53
CA ILE A 373 -15.54 -0.59 -10.19
C ILE A 373 -14.04 -0.38 -9.88
N TYR A 374 -13.17 -0.61 -10.88
CA TYR A 374 -11.74 -0.43 -10.71
C TYR A 374 -11.39 1.00 -10.30
N GLU A 375 -11.98 2.01 -10.99
CA GLU A 375 -11.73 3.42 -10.70
C GLU A 375 -12.24 3.82 -9.31
N TYR A 376 -13.46 3.39 -8.95
CA TYR A 376 -14.04 3.72 -7.64
C TYR A 376 -13.27 3.11 -6.48
N ILE A 377 -12.92 1.83 -6.58
CA ILE A 377 -12.17 1.13 -5.54
C ILE A 377 -10.76 1.70 -5.44
N THR A 378 -10.07 1.91 -6.56
CA THR A 378 -8.70 2.43 -6.59
C THR A 378 -8.63 3.84 -6.02
N THR A 379 -9.58 4.72 -6.39
CA THR A 379 -9.66 6.07 -5.85
C THR A 379 -9.94 6.07 -4.35
N SER A 380 -10.90 5.26 -3.89
CA SER A 380 -11.23 5.15 -2.46
C SER A 380 -10.05 4.61 -1.66
N ALA A 381 -9.39 3.57 -2.16
CA ALA A 381 -8.22 2.98 -1.54
C ALA A 381 -7.08 3.99 -1.40
N GLY A 382 -6.81 4.74 -2.47
CA GLY A 382 -5.80 5.79 -2.47
C GLY A 382 -6.10 6.90 -1.47
N ILE A 383 -7.34 7.34 -1.36
CA ILE A 383 -7.73 8.37 -0.38
C ILE A 383 -7.57 7.85 1.05
N LEU A 384 -8.02 6.63 1.36
CA LEU A 384 -7.84 6.04 2.68
C LEU A 384 -6.35 5.88 3.04
N LEU A 385 -5.52 5.52 2.06
CA LEU A 385 -4.06 5.46 2.22
C LEU A 385 -3.50 6.83 2.59
N LEU A 386 -3.91 7.88 1.86
CA LEU A 386 -3.48 9.26 2.13
C LEU A 386 -3.93 9.76 3.50
N TYR A 387 -5.07 9.31 4.01
CA TYR A 387 -5.48 9.60 5.39
C TYR A 387 -4.52 8.98 6.41
N ASN A 388 -4.03 7.75 6.18
CA ASN A 388 -2.97 7.17 7.02
C ASN A 388 -1.67 7.97 6.95
N TRP A 389 -1.30 8.43 5.77
CA TRP A 389 -0.11 9.26 5.60
C TRP A 389 -0.25 10.61 6.30
N ALA A 390 -1.46 11.19 6.31
CA ALA A 390 -1.75 12.38 7.12
C ALA A 390 -1.59 12.09 8.62
N PHE A 391 -2.06 10.93 9.13
CA PHE A 391 -1.80 10.51 10.51
C PHE A 391 -0.31 10.40 10.83
N ILE A 392 0.50 9.85 9.92
CA ILE A 392 1.96 9.76 10.08
C ILE A 392 2.56 11.17 10.24
N ILE A 393 2.22 12.08 9.33
CA ILE A 393 2.73 13.47 9.38
C ILE A 393 2.28 14.17 10.67
N LEU A 394 1.01 14.09 11.02
CA LEU A 394 0.45 14.72 12.21
C LEU A 394 1.07 14.16 13.50
N SER A 395 1.31 12.85 13.56
CA SER A 395 1.97 12.21 14.70
C SER A 395 3.41 12.70 14.86
N SER A 396 4.12 12.93 13.76
CA SER A 396 5.49 13.40 13.79
C SER A 396 5.65 14.77 14.44
N PHE A 397 4.65 15.65 14.36
CA PHE A 397 4.67 16.97 15.04
C PHE A 397 4.68 16.87 16.57
N LYS A 398 4.13 15.75 17.11
CA LYS A 398 4.06 15.55 18.56
C LYS A 398 5.16 14.64 19.10
N ILE A 399 5.70 13.75 18.28
CA ILE A 399 6.65 12.72 18.72
C ILE A 399 8.10 13.18 18.50
N LEU A 400 8.37 13.87 17.38
CA LEU A 400 9.72 14.28 17.01
C LEU A 400 9.97 15.74 17.42
N GLU A 401 11.17 16.00 17.97
CA GLU A 401 11.69 17.35 18.14
C GLU A 401 12.16 17.89 16.78
N ASN A 402 11.19 18.29 15.96
CA ASN A 402 11.45 18.73 14.59
C ASN A 402 12.03 20.14 14.53
N LYS A 403 13.16 20.31 13.82
CA LYS A 403 13.67 21.61 13.39
C LYS A 403 12.63 22.30 12.48
N ILE A 404 12.66 23.62 12.39
CA ILE A 404 11.70 24.43 11.62
C ILE A 404 11.55 23.93 10.16
N TRP A 405 12.64 23.59 9.49
CA TRP A 405 12.65 23.06 8.13
C TRP A 405 11.89 21.73 8.01
N SER A 406 12.00 20.84 9.00
CA SER A 406 11.25 19.58 9.02
C SER A 406 9.76 19.82 9.21
N LYS A 407 9.36 20.85 9.95
CA LYS A 407 7.95 21.27 10.09
C LYS A 407 7.40 21.84 8.78
N ILE A 408 8.18 22.67 8.09
CA ILE A 408 7.79 23.26 6.79
C ILE A 408 7.58 22.14 5.75
N THR A 409 8.54 21.21 5.65
CA THR A 409 8.40 20.05 4.72
C THR A 409 7.20 19.17 5.08
N ALA A 410 6.93 18.94 6.36
CA ALA A 410 5.76 18.19 6.82
C ALA A 410 4.44 18.89 6.44
N VAL A 411 4.33 20.20 6.62
CA VAL A 411 3.17 21.00 6.16
C VAL A 411 3.02 20.91 4.66
N PHE A 412 4.10 21.02 3.90
CA PHE A 412 4.07 20.87 2.45
C PHE A 412 3.57 19.47 2.04
N GLY A 413 4.01 18.40 2.72
CA GLY A 413 3.49 17.05 2.53
C GLY A 413 1.98 16.94 2.76
N LEU A 414 1.46 17.57 3.83
CA LEU A 414 0.01 17.64 4.08
C LEU A 414 -0.74 18.39 2.97
N LEU A 415 -0.18 19.49 2.46
CA LEU A 415 -0.79 20.23 1.36
C LEU A 415 -0.85 19.40 0.07
N LEU A 416 0.18 18.62 -0.22
CA LEU A 416 0.17 17.70 -1.37
C LEU A 416 -0.88 16.59 -1.20
N ILE A 417 -1.04 16.03 0.00
CA ILE A 417 -2.10 15.07 0.30
C ILE A 417 -3.48 15.70 0.12
N LEU A 418 -3.70 16.89 0.65
CA LEU A 418 -4.97 17.62 0.48
C LEU A 418 -5.24 17.94 -0.99
N ALA A 419 -4.22 18.32 -1.76
CA ALA A 419 -4.34 18.54 -3.19
C ALA A 419 -4.77 17.26 -3.91
N ALA A 420 -4.14 16.11 -3.63
CA ALA A 420 -4.49 14.83 -4.25
C ALA A 420 -5.93 14.41 -3.92
N VAL A 421 -6.34 14.54 -2.66
CA VAL A 421 -7.71 14.19 -2.21
C VAL A 421 -8.74 15.14 -2.84
N SER A 422 -8.50 16.46 -2.80
CA SER A 422 -9.44 17.45 -3.38
C SER A 422 -9.56 17.33 -4.91
N GLY A 423 -8.49 16.91 -5.60
CA GLY A 423 -8.50 16.65 -7.03
C GLY A 423 -9.56 15.63 -7.46
N THR A 424 -9.87 14.65 -6.60
CA THR A 424 -10.89 13.63 -6.91
C THR A 424 -12.31 14.20 -6.99
N LEU A 425 -12.58 15.35 -6.40
CA LEU A 425 -13.87 16.03 -6.47
C LEU A 425 -14.10 16.74 -7.81
N LEU A 426 -13.03 17.02 -8.55
CA LEU A 426 -13.09 17.77 -9.80
C LEU A 426 -13.60 16.91 -10.98
N GLU A 427 -13.38 15.59 -10.93
CA GLU A 427 -13.73 14.67 -12.02
C GLU A 427 -14.94 13.80 -11.64
N LYS A 428 -16.00 13.85 -12.48
CA LYS A 428 -17.28 13.18 -12.18
C LYS A 428 -17.14 11.66 -12.09
N GLU A 429 -16.23 11.07 -12.87
CA GLU A 429 -16.06 9.62 -12.95
C GLU A 429 -15.43 9.03 -11.69
N ILE A 430 -14.51 9.74 -11.02
CA ILE A 430 -13.81 9.25 -9.82
C ILE A 430 -14.38 9.81 -8.51
N ARG A 431 -15.23 10.84 -8.58
CA ARG A 431 -15.89 11.46 -7.41
C ARG A 431 -16.61 10.46 -6.48
N PRO A 432 -17.30 9.40 -6.99
CA PRO A 432 -17.88 8.39 -6.10
C PRO A 432 -16.86 7.74 -5.15
N GLY A 433 -15.60 7.59 -5.59
CA GLY A 433 -14.53 7.08 -4.74
C GLY A 433 -14.25 7.93 -3.50
N PHE A 434 -14.38 9.27 -3.63
CA PHE A 434 -14.28 10.17 -2.48
C PHE A 434 -15.40 9.91 -1.45
N PHE A 435 -16.64 9.78 -1.89
CA PHE A 435 -17.77 9.52 -0.99
C PHE A 435 -17.68 8.15 -0.35
N ILE A 436 -17.18 7.13 -1.06
CA ILE A 436 -16.92 5.81 -0.51
C ILE A 436 -15.86 5.92 0.61
N SER A 437 -14.75 6.65 0.38
CA SER A 437 -13.74 6.85 1.43
C SER A 437 -14.29 7.56 2.66
N LEU A 438 -15.16 8.54 2.46
CA LEU A 438 -15.83 9.26 3.55
C LEU A 438 -16.74 8.34 4.36
N LEU A 439 -17.48 7.44 3.69
CA LEU A 439 -18.30 6.42 4.35
C LEU A 439 -17.46 5.54 5.29
N PHE A 440 -16.28 5.08 4.84
CA PHE A 440 -15.37 4.31 5.69
C PHE A 440 -14.92 5.12 6.92
N ILE A 441 -14.55 6.39 6.74
CA ILE A 441 -14.15 7.27 7.86
C ILE A 441 -15.29 7.44 8.88
N VAL A 442 -16.53 7.63 8.40
CA VAL A 442 -17.70 7.74 9.27
C VAL A 442 -17.91 6.44 10.05
N ILE A 443 -17.86 5.29 9.39
CA ILE A 443 -18.02 3.98 10.05
C ILE A 443 -16.93 3.77 11.11
N ILE A 444 -15.67 4.04 10.78
CA ILE A 444 -14.53 3.91 11.71
C ILE A 444 -14.66 4.88 12.87
N GLY A 445 -15.10 6.13 12.61
CA GLY A 445 -15.34 7.14 13.63
C GLY A 445 -16.45 6.71 14.63
N LEU A 446 -17.58 6.21 14.11
CA LEU A 446 -18.66 5.68 14.94
C LEU A 446 -18.20 4.48 15.78
N ALA A 447 -17.42 3.57 15.17
CA ALA A 447 -16.83 2.45 15.89
C ALA A 447 -15.85 2.91 16.99
N ALA A 448 -15.02 3.93 16.74
CA ALA A 448 -14.12 4.50 17.74
C ALA A 448 -14.88 5.13 18.92
N VAL A 449 -15.97 5.84 18.63
CA VAL A 449 -16.87 6.40 19.66
C VAL A 449 -17.50 5.29 20.51
N PHE A 450 -18.03 4.25 19.85
CA PHE A 450 -18.58 3.09 20.54
C PHE A 450 -17.54 2.41 21.47
N MET A 451 -16.33 2.16 20.94
CA MET A 451 -15.22 1.57 21.71
C MET A 451 -14.83 2.42 22.91
N LYS A 452 -14.79 3.74 22.75
CA LYS A 452 -14.49 4.67 23.86
C LYS A 452 -15.48 4.53 25.00
N PHE A 453 -16.79 4.52 24.71
CA PHE A 453 -17.82 4.48 25.75
C PHE A 453 -18.03 3.08 26.35
N LYS A 454 -18.04 2.04 25.54
CA LYS A 454 -18.40 0.68 25.99
C LYS A 454 -17.21 -0.15 26.48
N VAL A 455 -16.02 0.04 25.90
CA VAL A 455 -14.87 -0.84 26.17
C VAL A 455 -13.78 -0.10 26.95
N TRP A 456 -13.25 1.00 26.42
CA TRP A 456 -12.07 1.63 27.00
C TRP A 456 -12.34 2.29 28.34
N ASN A 457 -13.49 2.97 28.50
CA ASN A 457 -13.87 3.59 29.78
C ASN A 457 -14.17 2.53 30.86
N LYS A 458 -14.80 1.40 30.47
CA LYS A 458 -15.07 0.30 31.40
C LYS A 458 -13.77 -0.34 31.90
N ASN A 459 -12.82 -0.57 30.99
CA ASN A 459 -11.51 -1.13 31.35
C ASN A 459 -10.72 -0.19 32.26
N LYS A 460 -10.75 1.13 32.01
CA LYS A 460 -10.13 2.12 32.91
C LYS A 460 -10.76 2.10 34.30
N ALA A 461 -12.10 2.01 34.40
CA ALA A 461 -12.80 1.96 35.67
C ALA A 461 -12.50 0.67 36.46
N MET A 462 -12.37 -0.47 35.76
CA MET A 462 -11.98 -1.74 36.38
C MET A 462 -10.56 -1.70 36.91
N ALA A 463 -9.60 -1.20 36.11
CA ALA A 463 -8.19 -1.04 36.50
C ALA A 463 -8.06 -0.11 37.73
N ALA A 464 -8.79 1.01 37.76
CA ALA A 464 -8.80 1.93 38.88
C ALA A 464 -9.40 1.32 40.17
N LYS A 465 -10.38 0.41 40.03
CA LYS A 465 -10.96 -0.34 41.18
C LYS A 465 -9.95 -1.39 41.68
N ALA A 466 -9.28 -2.12 40.80
CA ALA A 466 -8.28 -3.12 41.19
C ALA A 466 -7.10 -2.48 41.94
N SER A 467 -6.59 -1.35 41.46
CA SER A 467 -5.52 -0.58 42.12
C SER A 467 -5.94 -0.07 43.52
N LYS A 468 -7.23 0.30 43.73
CA LYS A 468 -7.73 0.73 45.03
C LYS A 468 -8.00 -0.43 45.99
N SER A 469 -8.24 -1.63 45.49
CA SER A 469 -8.53 -2.82 46.33
C SER A 469 -7.27 -3.56 46.80
N GLY A 470 -6.06 -3.12 46.40
CA GLY A 470 -4.80 -3.74 46.85
C GLY A 470 -4.57 -5.16 46.34
N LEU A 471 -5.28 -5.55 45.30
CA LEU A 471 -5.14 -6.83 44.61
C LEU A 471 -4.24 -6.65 43.37
N ASP A 472 -2.97 -6.31 43.62
CA ASP A 472 -1.88 -6.41 42.62
C ASP A 472 -0.95 -7.56 42.97
#